data_fa2bd49e23f52106af8e34fabbd87a5e
#
_entry.id   fa2bd49e23f52106af8e34fabbd87a5e
#
_cell.length_a   1.000
_cell.length_b   1.000
_cell.length_c   1.000
_cell.angle_alpha   90.00
_cell.angle_beta   90.00
_cell.angle_gamma   90.00
#
_symmetry.space_group_name_H-M   'P 1'
#
loop_
_entity.id
_entity.type
_entity.pdbx_description
1 polymer ?
#
loop_
_entity_poly.entity_id
_entity_poly.type
_entity_poly.pdbx_seq_one_letter_code
_entity_poly.pdbx_strand_id
1 'polypeptide(L)'
;SGYANASTVRQVGVDGLEMPVMHACGHDVHITSLVGTARQLARLKDRWKGTVIFIVQPAEERVGGAAAMVKDGLYTRFPKPNYALAFHVAAELETGKIAASEGIQYSSADSVDIRVPGIATHGAAPHLGRDPVYIASQIVVGLQSIISREKGPLDAGVITVGAFHAGQKHNIISEYADLQVTVRSNNQEVRDQLIASIERVAVGIGKAHGLPDDKLP
;
A
#
# COMPACT_ATOMS: atom_id res chain seq x y z
N SER A 1 -6.41 -16.64 -10.17
CA SER A 1 -7.57 -16.57 -9.28
C SER A 1 -8.43 -17.82 -9.46
N GLY A 2 -9.15 -18.24 -8.42
CA GLY A 2 -10.08 -19.38 -8.48
C GLY A 2 -11.47 -19.04 -9.05
N TYR A 3 -11.65 -17.85 -9.60
CA TYR A 3 -12.93 -17.43 -10.18
C TYR A 3 -13.18 -18.10 -11.54
N ALA A 4 -14.37 -18.60 -11.75
CA ALA A 4 -14.77 -19.30 -13.00
C ALA A 4 -14.71 -18.41 -14.25
N ASN A 5 -14.80 -17.08 -14.07
CA ASN A 5 -14.75 -16.05 -15.13
C ASN A 5 -13.49 -15.19 -15.05
N ALA A 6 -12.37 -15.75 -14.58
CA ALA A 6 -11.10 -15.03 -14.52
C ALA A 6 -10.70 -14.50 -15.90
N SER A 7 -10.24 -13.25 -15.95
CA SER A 7 -9.75 -12.64 -17.19
C SER A 7 -8.53 -13.38 -17.72
N THR A 8 -8.47 -13.55 -19.03
CA THR A 8 -7.31 -14.07 -19.74
C THR A 8 -6.43 -12.95 -20.33
N VAL A 9 -6.85 -11.70 -20.18
CA VAL A 9 -6.12 -10.54 -20.69
C VAL A 9 -4.82 -10.36 -19.90
N ARG A 10 -3.75 -10.08 -20.61
CA ARG A 10 -2.44 -9.77 -20.04
C ARG A 10 -1.99 -8.39 -20.51
N GLN A 11 -1.27 -7.69 -19.68
CA GLN A 11 -0.66 -6.40 -20.01
C GLN A 11 0.74 -6.30 -19.39
N VAL A 12 1.59 -5.50 -20.03
CA VAL A 12 2.90 -5.18 -19.49
C VAL A 12 2.73 -4.08 -18.44
N GLY A 13 3.15 -4.37 -17.21
CA GLY A 13 3.17 -3.41 -16.10
C GLY A 13 4.22 -2.33 -16.30
N VAL A 14 4.24 -1.34 -15.41
CA VAL A 14 5.24 -0.26 -15.43
C VAL A 14 6.65 -0.75 -15.10
N ASP A 15 6.76 -1.92 -14.49
CA ASP A 15 8.00 -2.68 -14.20
C ASP A 15 8.51 -3.48 -15.42
N GLY A 16 7.79 -3.43 -16.54
CA GLY A 16 8.11 -4.17 -17.76
C GLY A 16 7.70 -5.64 -17.72
N LEU A 17 7.09 -6.12 -16.64
CA LEU A 17 6.65 -7.52 -16.53
C LEU A 17 5.24 -7.69 -17.11
N GLU A 18 5.03 -8.78 -17.86
CA GLU A 18 3.73 -9.14 -18.34
C GLU A 18 2.90 -9.82 -17.26
N MET A 19 1.78 -9.19 -16.87
CA MET A 19 0.90 -9.67 -15.82
C MET A 19 -0.54 -9.88 -16.29
N PRO A 20 -1.26 -10.85 -15.71
CA PRO A 20 -2.69 -10.98 -15.94
C PRO A 20 -3.43 -9.81 -15.30
N VAL A 21 -4.43 -9.27 -15.98
CA VAL A 21 -5.25 -8.16 -15.49
C VAL A 21 -6.71 -8.52 -15.43
N MET A 22 -7.40 -8.08 -14.37
CA MET A 22 -8.84 -8.26 -14.21
C MET A 22 -9.39 -7.20 -13.23
N HIS A 23 -10.71 -7.01 -13.26
CA HIS A 23 -11.40 -6.30 -12.20
C HIS A 23 -11.56 -7.22 -10.97
N ALA A 24 -10.66 -7.10 -9.99
CA ALA A 24 -10.69 -7.87 -8.76
C ALA A 24 -11.11 -7.04 -7.53
N CYS A 25 -11.26 -5.72 -7.69
CA CYS A 25 -11.64 -4.77 -6.65
C CYS A 25 -12.97 -4.03 -6.94
N GLY A 26 -13.76 -4.49 -7.90
CA GLY A 26 -15.09 -3.95 -8.20
C GLY A 26 -15.12 -2.60 -8.90
N HIS A 27 -14.02 -2.15 -9.49
CA HIS A 27 -13.94 -0.85 -10.18
C HIS A 27 -14.84 -0.76 -11.41
N ASP A 28 -15.18 -1.86 -12.04
CA ASP A 28 -16.21 -1.97 -13.09
C ASP A 28 -17.59 -1.57 -12.58
N VAL A 29 -17.95 -1.97 -11.35
CA VAL A 29 -19.18 -1.54 -10.68
C VAL A 29 -19.11 -0.06 -10.32
N HIS A 30 -17.97 0.43 -9.83
CA HIS A 30 -17.78 1.85 -9.49
C HIS A 30 -17.97 2.75 -10.71
N ILE A 31 -17.39 2.40 -11.86
CA ILE A 31 -17.54 3.13 -13.12
C ILE A 31 -19.00 3.11 -13.59
N THR A 32 -19.63 1.94 -13.55
CA THR A 32 -21.04 1.79 -13.94
C THR A 32 -21.96 2.65 -13.08
N SER A 33 -21.73 2.69 -11.77
CA SER A 33 -22.50 3.52 -10.83
C SER A 33 -22.27 5.01 -11.05
N LEU A 34 -21.05 5.42 -11.35
CA LEU A 34 -20.74 6.82 -11.69
C LEU A 34 -21.53 7.28 -12.94
N VAL A 35 -21.52 6.47 -14.00
CA VAL A 35 -22.27 6.73 -15.23
C VAL A 35 -23.79 6.76 -14.97
N GLY A 36 -24.28 5.80 -14.18
CA GLY A 36 -25.69 5.75 -13.78
C GLY A 36 -26.12 6.98 -12.99
N THR A 37 -25.31 7.41 -12.02
CA THR A 37 -25.54 8.64 -11.23
C THR A 37 -25.55 9.88 -12.11
N ALA A 38 -24.61 10.02 -13.04
CA ALA A 38 -24.55 11.14 -13.97
C ALA A 38 -25.83 11.24 -14.82
N ARG A 39 -26.29 10.09 -15.36
CA ARG A 39 -27.56 10.03 -16.13
C ARG A 39 -28.76 10.41 -15.29
N GLN A 40 -28.87 9.93 -14.04
CA GLN A 40 -29.99 10.26 -13.18
C GLN A 40 -29.99 11.72 -12.77
N LEU A 41 -28.86 12.30 -12.41
CA LEU A 41 -28.74 13.71 -12.07
C LEU A 41 -29.10 14.61 -13.26
N ALA A 42 -28.68 14.24 -14.48
CA ALA A 42 -29.06 14.94 -15.70
C ALA A 42 -30.60 14.90 -15.94
N ARG A 43 -31.22 13.73 -15.75
CA ARG A 43 -32.69 13.58 -15.87
C ARG A 43 -33.48 14.36 -14.80
N LEU A 44 -32.90 14.53 -13.61
CA LEU A 44 -33.52 15.21 -12.49
C LEU A 44 -33.04 16.65 -12.32
N LYS A 45 -32.49 17.25 -13.38
CA LYS A 45 -31.87 18.57 -13.33
C LYS A 45 -32.74 19.64 -12.70
N ASP A 46 -34.05 19.59 -12.89
CA ASP A 46 -35.00 20.55 -12.34
C ASP A 46 -35.29 20.32 -10.83
N ARG A 47 -34.80 19.25 -10.24
CA ARG A 47 -35.04 18.88 -8.85
C ARG A 47 -33.87 19.18 -7.91
N TRP A 48 -32.76 19.69 -8.42
CA TRP A 48 -31.60 20.04 -7.61
C TRP A 48 -30.95 21.33 -8.12
N LYS A 49 -30.15 21.98 -7.28
CA LYS A 49 -29.41 23.19 -7.58
C LYS A 49 -27.95 23.04 -7.17
N GLY A 50 -27.06 23.62 -7.93
CA GLY A 50 -25.61 23.60 -7.67
C GLY A 50 -24.81 23.06 -8.84
N THR A 51 -23.57 22.72 -8.57
CA THR A 51 -22.63 22.15 -9.53
C THR A 51 -22.19 20.77 -9.06
N VAL A 52 -22.27 19.79 -9.95
CA VAL A 52 -21.73 18.44 -9.71
C VAL A 52 -20.49 18.25 -10.59
N ILE A 53 -19.42 17.82 -9.97
CA ILE A 53 -18.15 17.51 -10.63
C ILE A 53 -17.94 16.00 -10.52
N PHE A 54 -17.90 15.31 -11.66
CA PHE A 54 -17.56 13.90 -11.71
C PHE A 54 -16.04 13.74 -11.85
N ILE A 55 -15.43 13.02 -10.91
CA ILE A 55 -13.99 12.79 -10.89
C ILE A 55 -13.75 11.31 -11.13
N VAL A 56 -12.96 10.99 -12.16
CA VAL A 56 -12.51 9.64 -12.48
C VAL A 56 -11.02 9.57 -12.16
N GLN A 57 -10.67 8.88 -11.08
CA GLN A 57 -9.29 8.76 -10.63
C GLN A 57 -8.58 7.62 -11.35
N PRO A 58 -7.44 7.86 -12.02
CA PRO A 58 -6.60 6.81 -12.57
C PRO A 58 -5.70 6.19 -11.49
N ALA A 59 -5.15 5.02 -11.75
CA ALA A 59 -4.09 4.38 -10.95
C ALA A 59 -4.37 4.37 -9.43
N GLU A 60 -5.63 4.09 -9.03
CA GLU A 60 -6.05 4.05 -7.63
C GLU A 60 -5.30 2.95 -6.87
N GLU A 61 -5.22 1.75 -7.42
CA GLU A 61 -4.52 0.57 -6.85
C GLU A 61 -3.00 0.78 -6.66
N ARG A 62 -2.46 1.83 -7.26
CA ARG A 62 -1.04 2.23 -7.12
C ARG A 62 -0.84 3.42 -6.19
N VAL A 63 -1.91 3.88 -5.55
CA VAL A 63 -1.93 5.02 -4.60
C VAL A 63 -1.33 6.31 -5.18
N GLY A 64 -1.34 6.46 -6.51
CA GLY A 64 -0.66 7.58 -7.19
C GLY A 64 -1.58 8.54 -7.93
N GLY A 65 -2.73 8.09 -8.37
CA GLY A 65 -3.60 8.84 -9.28
C GLY A 65 -4.17 10.12 -8.68
N ALA A 66 -4.66 10.09 -7.43
CA ALA A 66 -5.20 11.27 -6.77
C ALA A 66 -4.14 12.36 -6.58
N ALA A 67 -2.95 12.00 -6.11
CA ALA A 67 -1.85 12.93 -5.93
C ALA A 67 -1.42 13.57 -7.27
N ALA A 68 -1.36 12.78 -8.35
CA ALA A 68 -1.07 13.27 -9.69
C ALA A 68 -2.13 14.26 -10.19
N MET A 69 -3.42 13.98 -10.00
CA MET A 69 -4.51 14.89 -10.37
C MET A 69 -4.45 16.20 -9.59
N VAL A 70 -4.18 16.15 -8.28
CA VAL A 70 -4.02 17.36 -7.46
C VAL A 70 -2.82 18.19 -7.94
N LYS A 71 -1.69 17.54 -8.22
CA LYS A 71 -0.49 18.18 -8.75
C LYS A 71 -0.72 18.81 -10.14
N ASP A 72 -1.55 18.17 -11.01
CA ASP A 72 -1.94 18.69 -12.31
C ASP A 72 -3.00 19.81 -12.22
N GLY A 73 -3.40 20.20 -11.03
CA GLY A 73 -4.28 21.35 -10.80
C GLY A 73 -5.76 21.01 -10.71
N LEU A 74 -6.13 19.84 -10.19
CA LEU A 74 -7.54 19.46 -10.00
C LEU A 74 -8.37 20.57 -9.33
N TYR A 75 -7.82 21.22 -8.30
CA TYR A 75 -8.51 22.28 -7.55
C TYR A 75 -8.12 23.72 -7.94
N THR A 76 -7.34 23.89 -9.00
CA THR A 76 -6.98 25.19 -9.55
C THR A 76 -7.58 25.40 -10.94
N ARG A 77 -7.74 24.33 -11.72
CA ARG A 77 -8.36 24.32 -13.05
C ARG A 77 -9.87 24.10 -13.00
N PHE A 78 -10.34 23.45 -11.94
CA PHE A 78 -11.75 23.18 -11.69
C PHE A 78 -12.18 23.73 -10.34
N PRO A 79 -13.48 24.03 -10.15
CA PRO A 79 -13.97 24.51 -8.86
C PRO A 79 -13.67 23.50 -7.74
N LYS A 80 -13.19 24.00 -6.61
CA LYS A 80 -13.02 23.16 -5.41
C LYS A 80 -14.40 22.80 -4.86
N PRO A 81 -14.73 21.50 -4.69
CA PRO A 81 -16.03 21.10 -4.17
C PRO A 81 -16.18 21.44 -2.69
N ASN A 82 -17.41 21.73 -2.25
CA ASN A 82 -17.75 21.88 -0.84
C ASN A 82 -17.92 20.51 -0.15
N TYR A 83 -18.35 19.50 -0.91
CA TYR A 83 -18.57 18.13 -0.47
C TYR A 83 -17.99 17.16 -1.48
N ALA A 84 -17.50 16.03 -1.02
CA ALA A 84 -17.05 14.92 -1.84
C ALA A 84 -17.77 13.65 -1.42
N LEU A 85 -18.22 12.87 -2.40
CA LEU A 85 -18.87 11.59 -2.20
C LEU A 85 -18.11 10.53 -3.00
N ALA A 86 -17.80 9.42 -2.35
CA ALA A 86 -17.24 8.24 -3.01
C ALA A 86 -17.86 7.01 -2.34
N PHE A 87 -17.86 5.88 -3.03
CA PHE A 87 -18.25 4.61 -2.44
C PHE A 87 -17.37 3.49 -2.98
N HIS A 88 -17.37 2.40 -2.27
CA HIS A 88 -16.70 1.17 -2.69
C HIS A 88 -17.66 0.00 -2.48
N VAL A 89 -17.64 -0.98 -3.37
CA VAL A 89 -18.37 -2.24 -3.15
C VAL A 89 -17.74 -3.02 -2.00
N ALA A 90 -18.55 -3.68 -1.23
CA ALA A 90 -18.12 -4.54 -0.13
C ALA A 90 -18.75 -5.92 -0.29
N ALA A 91 -17.93 -6.97 -0.30
CA ALA A 91 -18.42 -8.33 -0.50
C ALA A 91 -19.31 -8.83 0.65
N GLU A 92 -19.15 -8.24 1.83
CA GLU A 92 -19.90 -8.56 3.05
C GLU A 92 -21.30 -7.92 3.08
N LEU A 93 -21.55 -6.95 2.17
CA LEU A 93 -22.81 -6.23 2.13
C LEU A 93 -23.73 -6.81 1.05
N GLU A 94 -24.95 -7.17 1.43
CA GLU A 94 -25.94 -7.69 0.51
C GLU A 94 -26.26 -6.68 -0.60
N THR A 95 -26.48 -7.18 -1.81
CA THR A 95 -26.88 -6.35 -2.95
C THR A 95 -28.12 -5.50 -2.63
N GLY A 96 -28.05 -4.22 -2.99
CA GLY A 96 -29.12 -3.25 -2.73
C GLY A 96 -29.03 -2.55 -1.36
N LYS A 97 -28.08 -2.92 -0.50
CA LYS A 97 -27.80 -2.22 0.74
C LYS A 97 -26.64 -1.22 0.57
N ILE A 98 -26.69 -0.15 1.35
CA ILE A 98 -25.64 0.86 1.46
C ILE A 98 -25.30 0.98 2.95
N ALA A 99 -24.02 0.99 3.27
CA ALA A 99 -23.50 1.29 4.60
C ALA A 99 -22.78 2.64 4.57
N ALA A 100 -23.04 3.45 5.57
CA ALA A 100 -22.33 4.69 5.85
C ALA A 100 -22.30 4.91 7.36
N SER A 101 -21.19 5.40 7.87
CA SER A 101 -21.05 5.75 9.28
C SER A 101 -20.30 7.06 9.44
N GLU A 102 -20.43 7.69 10.59
CA GLU A 102 -19.62 8.85 10.94
C GLU A 102 -18.17 8.44 11.25
N GLY A 103 -17.24 9.35 11.01
CA GLY A 103 -15.82 9.16 11.32
C GLY A 103 -15.02 8.57 10.16
N ILE A 104 -13.87 8.01 10.49
CA ILE A 104 -12.92 7.48 9.53
C ILE A 104 -13.41 6.15 8.97
N GLN A 105 -13.55 6.08 7.65
CA GLN A 105 -14.04 4.88 6.95
C GLN A 105 -12.90 3.97 6.48
N TYR A 106 -11.74 4.54 6.13
CA TYR A 106 -10.58 3.81 5.61
C TYR A 106 -9.30 4.27 6.30
N SER A 107 -8.36 3.35 6.46
CA SER A 107 -7.02 3.67 6.93
C SER A 107 -6.18 4.29 5.81
N SER A 108 -5.11 5.01 6.19
CA SER A 108 -4.03 5.34 5.26
C SER A 108 -3.41 4.06 4.68
N ALA A 109 -2.72 4.21 3.56
CA ALA A 109 -1.96 3.15 2.93
C ALA A 109 -0.58 3.69 2.57
N ASP A 110 0.45 3.12 3.20
CA ASP A 110 1.83 3.42 2.90
C ASP A 110 2.57 2.15 2.50
N SER A 111 3.46 2.29 1.53
CA SER A 111 4.40 1.24 1.12
C SER A 111 5.80 1.65 1.54
N VAL A 112 6.49 0.77 2.23
CA VAL A 112 7.89 0.96 2.65
C VAL A 112 8.71 -0.20 2.09
N ASP A 113 9.71 0.13 1.28
CA ASP A 113 10.67 -0.84 0.79
C ASP A 113 11.93 -0.75 1.65
N ILE A 114 12.39 -1.89 2.18
CA ILE A 114 13.58 -1.97 3.00
C ILE A 114 14.59 -2.87 2.27
N ARG A 115 15.69 -2.28 1.84
CA ARG A 115 16.84 -3.05 1.36
C ARG A 115 17.82 -3.25 2.50
N VAL A 116 18.08 -4.50 2.83
CA VAL A 116 19.02 -4.92 3.86
C VAL A 116 20.33 -5.34 3.18
N PRO A 117 21.37 -4.52 3.21
CA PRO A 117 22.65 -4.90 2.62
C PRO A 117 23.33 -6.04 3.38
N GLY A 118 24.10 -6.84 2.66
CA GLY A 118 24.93 -7.90 3.20
C GLY A 118 26.39 -7.75 2.78
N ILE A 119 27.22 -8.64 3.29
CA ILE A 119 28.59 -8.86 2.82
C ILE A 119 28.66 -10.29 2.33
N ALA A 120 28.72 -10.45 1.00
CA ALA A 120 28.68 -11.74 0.35
C ALA A 120 29.90 -12.61 0.71
N THR A 121 29.66 -13.89 0.94
CA THR A 121 30.72 -14.87 1.18
C THR A 121 30.22 -16.29 0.93
N HIS A 122 31.12 -17.27 1.00
CA HIS A 122 30.75 -18.67 0.93
C HIS A 122 29.95 -19.08 2.17
N GLY A 123 28.84 -19.80 1.99
CA GLY A 123 27.95 -20.22 3.09
C GLY A 123 28.63 -21.05 4.20
N ALA A 124 29.76 -21.72 3.91
CA ALA A 124 30.56 -22.43 4.92
C ALA A 124 31.53 -21.51 5.70
N ALA A 125 31.64 -20.23 5.31
CA ALA A 125 32.51 -19.23 5.97
C ALA A 125 31.70 -17.99 6.38
N PRO A 126 30.57 -18.11 7.14
CA PRO A 126 29.67 -17.00 7.43
C PRO A 126 30.32 -15.90 8.27
N HIS A 127 31.37 -16.21 9.02
CA HIS A 127 32.13 -15.27 9.85
C HIS A 127 32.89 -14.21 9.03
N LEU A 128 33.10 -14.45 7.74
CA LEU A 128 33.76 -13.50 6.82
C LEU A 128 32.77 -12.52 6.16
N GLY A 129 31.46 -12.76 6.31
CA GLY A 129 30.41 -11.95 5.70
C GLY A 129 29.45 -11.34 6.69
N ARG A 130 28.37 -10.78 6.14
CA ARG A 130 27.16 -10.38 6.86
C ARG A 130 25.96 -10.90 6.10
N ASP A 131 25.20 -11.76 6.73
CA ASP A 131 24.10 -12.45 6.08
C ASP A 131 22.82 -11.58 6.06
N PRO A 132 22.44 -11.06 4.91
CA PRO A 132 21.26 -10.22 4.81
C PRO A 132 19.96 -11.00 4.99
N VAL A 133 19.93 -12.31 4.70
CA VAL A 133 18.76 -13.16 4.95
C VAL A 133 18.49 -13.25 6.46
N TYR A 134 19.53 -13.49 7.24
CA TYR A 134 19.42 -13.54 8.70
C TYR A 134 19.04 -12.18 9.28
N ILE A 135 19.71 -11.09 8.87
CA ILE A 135 19.44 -9.72 9.35
C ILE A 135 18.01 -9.31 9.01
N ALA A 136 17.57 -9.52 7.77
CA ALA A 136 16.20 -9.21 7.34
C ALA A 136 15.17 -10.03 8.12
N SER A 137 15.45 -11.29 8.43
CA SER A 137 14.56 -12.11 9.26
C SER A 137 14.39 -11.52 10.68
N GLN A 138 15.48 -11.03 11.27
CA GLN A 138 15.42 -10.32 12.57
C GLN A 138 14.63 -9.02 12.47
N ILE A 139 14.76 -8.28 11.36
CA ILE A 139 13.95 -7.09 11.10
C ILE A 139 12.47 -7.44 11.05
N VAL A 140 12.08 -8.48 10.29
CA VAL A 140 10.67 -8.93 10.21
C VAL A 140 10.10 -9.21 11.60
N VAL A 141 10.84 -9.92 12.45
CA VAL A 141 10.43 -10.19 13.84
C VAL A 141 10.41 -8.91 14.67
N GLY A 142 11.44 -8.07 14.55
CA GLY A 142 11.57 -6.81 15.29
C GLY A 142 10.42 -5.83 15.00
N LEU A 143 9.99 -5.74 13.75
CA LEU A 143 8.87 -4.87 13.35
C LEU A 143 7.57 -5.22 14.08
N GLN A 144 7.37 -6.48 14.51
CA GLN A 144 6.17 -6.87 15.25
C GLN A 144 6.12 -6.22 16.63
N SER A 145 7.26 -5.86 17.22
CA SER A 145 7.32 -5.18 18.52
C SER A 145 6.72 -3.78 18.48
N ILE A 146 6.79 -3.09 17.35
CA ILE A 146 6.20 -1.76 17.17
C ILE A 146 4.69 -1.82 17.43
N ILE A 147 4.01 -2.78 16.82
CA ILE A 147 2.56 -2.96 16.99
C ILE A 147 2.22 -3.47 18.38
N SER A 148 2.99 -4.41 18.91
CA SER A 148 2.63 -5.09 20.16
C SER A 148 3.13 -4.38 21.43
N ARG A 149 4.09 -3.45 21.34
CA ARG A 149 4.77 -2.85 22.50
C ARG A 149 4.87 -1.32 22.47
N GLU A 150 4.79 -0.69 21.29
CA GLU A 150 5.03 0.74 21.17
C GLU A 150 3.77 1.51 20.78
N LYS A 151 2.91 0.92 19.97
CA LYS A 151 1.63 1.51 19.58
C LYS A 151 0.66 1.50 20.77
N GLY A 152 -0.09 2.59 20.95
CA GLY A 152 -1.16 2.66 21.95
C GLY A 152 -2.21 1.56 21.73
N PRO A 153 -2.76 0.96 22.78
CA PRO A 153 -3.67 -0.19 22.67
C PRO A 153 -4.99 0.14 21.97
N LEU A 154 -5.40 1.40 21.97
CA LEU A 154 -6.63 1.88 21.32
C LEU A 154 -6.37 2.49 19.92
N ASP A 155 -5.11 2.65 19.53
CA ASP A 155 -4.75 3.21 18.24
C ASP A 155 -4.90 2.18 17.13
N ALA A 156 -5.40 2.61 15.97
CA ALA A 156 -5.42 1.77 14.78
C ALA A 156 -4.08 1.84 14.05
N GLY A 157 -3.42 0.71 13.91
CA GLY A 157 -2.16 0.62 13.19
C GLY A 157 -1.82 -0.81 12.81
N VAL A 158 -1.30 -0.98 11.59
CA VAL A 158 -0.87 -2.26 11.03
C VAL A 158 0.49 -2.11 10.38
N ILE A 159 1.38 -3.06 10.60
CA ILE A 159 2.62 -3.26 9.85
C ILE A 159 2.62 -4.71 9.35
N THR A 160 2.66 -4.88 8.02
CA THR A 160 2.73 -6.22 7.42
C THR A 160 3.87 -6.27 6.42
N VAL A 161 4.78 -7.21 6.60
CA VAL A 161 5.78 -7.55 5.58
C VAL A 161 5.11 -8.47 4.57
N GLY A 162 4.77 -7.92 3.41
CA GLY A 162 4.04 -8.62 2.35
C GLY A 162 4.94 -9.43 1.42
N ALA A 163 6.21 -9.03 1.28
CA ALA A 163 7.19 -9.75 0.47
C ALA A 163 8.56 -9.74 1.12
N PHE A 164 9.31 -10.82 0.91
CA PHE A 164 10.67 -11.00 1.35
C PHE A 164 11.43 -11.73 0.24
N HIS A 165 12.35 -11.03 -0.41
CA HIS A 165 13.15 -11.56 -1.50
C HIS A 165 14.62 -11.56 -1.12
N ALA A 166 15.24 -12.74 -1.06
CA ALA A 166 16.65 -12.86 -0.68
C ALA A 166 17.26 -14.18 -1.16
N GLY A 167 18.59 -14.17 -1.32
CA GLY A 167 19.37 -15.34 -1.63
C GLY A 167 19.25 -15.79 -3.09
N GLN A 168 20.24 -16.58 -3.54
CA GLN A 168 20.27 -17.15 -4.88
C GLN A 168 20.55 -18.64 -4.84
N LYS A 169 21.37 -19.09 -3.88
CA LYS A 169 21.82 -20.46 -3.78
C LYS A 169 22.16 -20.82 -2.33
N HIS A 170 21.92 -22.07 -1.94
CA HIS A 170 22.06 -22.56 -0.56
C HIS A 170 23.47 -22.42 0.05
N ASN A 171 24.52 -22.28 -0.75
CA ASN A 171 25.90 -22.20 -0.30
C ASN A 171 26.54 -20.79 -0.49
N ILE A 172 25.71 -19.76 -0.69
CA ILE A 172 26.17 -18.38 -0.89
C ILE A 172 25.40 -17.48 0.08
N ILE A 173 26.12 -16.66 0.84
CA ILE A 173 25.56 -15.49 1.53
C ILE A 173 25.45 -14.38 0.48
N SER A 174 24.23 -13.86 0.28
CA SER A 174 23.92 -12.88 -0.76
C SER A 174 24.35 -11.46 -0.38
N GLU A 175 24.32 -10.55 -1.35
CA GLU A 175 24.70 -9.15 -1.16
C GLU A 175 23.60 -8.32 -0.51
N TYR A 176 22.32 -8.72 -0.63
CA TYR A 176 21.19 -8.01 -0.06
C TYR A 176 19.96 -8.92 0.11
N ALA A 177 19.02 -8.41 0.91
CA ALA A 177 17.65 -8.89 0.99
C ALA A 177 16.71 -7.69 0.86
N ASP A 178 15.56 -7.87 0.20
CA ASP A 178 14.53 -6.85 0.00
C ASP A 178 13.24 -7.26 0.73
N LEU A 179 12.70 -6.34 1.52
CA LEU A 179 11.40 -6.46 2.18
C LEU A 179 10.44 -5.42 1.62
N GLN A 180 9.20 -5.82 1.37
CA GLN A 180 8.12 -4.90 1.05
C GLN A 180 7.10 -4.90 2.18
N VAL A 181 6.86 -3.72 2.74
CA VAL A 181 6.07 -3.53 3.95
C VAL A 181 4.88 -2.62 3.64
N THR A 182 3.68 -3.02 4.02
CA THR A 182 2.53 -2.11 4.05
C THR A 182 2.30 -1.61 5.46
N VAL A 183 2.03 -0.31 5.58
CA VAL A 183 1.68 0.36 6.83
C VAL A 183 0.29 0.95 6.70
N ARG A 184 -0.54 0.75 7.71
CA ARG A 184 -1.91 1.28 7.77
C ARG A 184 -2.14 1.98 9.09
N SER A 185 -2.81 3.14 9.05
CA SER A 185 -3.29 3.85 10.24
C SER A 185 -4.50 4.73 9.87
N ASN A 186 -5.30 5.06 10.86
CA ASN A 186 -6.39 6.02 10.74
C ASN A 186 -6.08 7.38 11.39
N ASN A 187 -4.86 7.56 11.90
CA ASN A 187 -4.39 8.74 12.60
C ASN A 187 -3.00 9.13 12.08
N GLN A 188 -2.80 10.41 11.77
CA GLN A 188 -1.55 10.91 11.19
C GLN A 188 -0.37 10.75 12.17
N GLU A 189 -0.58 11.03 13.46
CA GLU A 189 0.47 10.91 14.49
C GLU A 189 0.93 9.45 14.63
N VAL A 190 -0.02 8.52 14.71
CA VAL A 190 0.27 7.07 14.75
C VAL A 190 0.97 6.63 13.47
N ARG A 191 0.52 7.10 12.30
CA ARG A 191 1.17 6.81 11.01
C ARG A 191 2.64 7.21 11.02
N ASP A 192 2.93 8.43 11.42
CA ASP A 192 4.29 8.98 11.46
C ASP A 192 5.16 8.23 12.46
N GLN A 193 4.61 7.87 13.62
CA GLN A 193 5.27 7.03 14.62
C GLN A 193 5.63 5.65 14.03
N LEU A 194 4.69 4.98 13.34
CA LEU A 194 4.93 3.65 12.78
C LEU A 194 6.05 3.68 11.74
N ILE A 195 6.05 4.68 10.84
CA ILE A 195 7.07 4.82 9.79
C ILE A 195 8.45 5.08 10.41
N ALA A 196 8.54 6.02 11.35
CA ALA A 196 9.80 6.32 12.05
C ALA A 196 10.31 5.12 12.86
N SER A 197 9.41 4.34 13.46
CA SER A 197 9.78 3.14 14.21
C SER A 197 10.29 2.01 13.30
N ILE A 198 9.77 1.88 12.08
CA ILE A 198 10.27 0.91 11.09
C ILE A 198 11.73 1.21 10.76
N GLU A 199 12.05 2.45 10.42
CA GLU A 199 13.43 2.89 10.13
C GLU A 199 14.35 2.63 11.33
N ARG A 200 13.95 3.06 12.52
CA ARG A 200 14.71 2.87 13.76
C ARG A 200 15.00 1.40 14.05
N VAL A 201 14.01 0.52 13.90
CA VAL A 201 14.17 -0.92 14.15
C VAL A 201 15.08 -1.55 13.10
N ALA A 202 14.87 -1.23 11.82
CA ALA A 202 15.69 -1.78 10.73
C ALA A 202 17.16 -1.36 10.89
N VAL A 203 17.42 -0.07 11.07
CA VAL A 203 18.76 0.49 11.30
C VAL A 203 19.39 -0.09 12.57
N GLY A 204 18.63 -0.15 13.68
CA GLY A 204 19.11 -0.69 14.95
C GLY A 204 19.54 -2.15 14.85
N ILE A 205 18.78 -2.98 14.16
CA ILE A 205 19.13 -4.39 13.91
C ILE A 205 20.34 -4.49 12.98
N GLY A 206 20.41 -3.70 11.91
CA GLY A 206 21.58 -3.65 11.05
C GLY A 206 22.86 -3.34 11.82
N LYS A 207 22.84 -2.34 12.68
CA LYS A 207 23.96 -2.00 13.57
C LYS A 207 24.31 -3.10 14.55
N ALA A 208 23.32 -3.74 15.16
CA ALA A 208 23.54 -4.85 16.10
C ALA A 208 24.23 -6.06 15.44
N HIS A 209 24.05 -6.24 14.12
CA HIS A 209 24.71 -7.27 13.33
C HIS A 209 26.00 -6.81 12.63
N GLY A 210 26.48 -5.61 12.96
CA GLY A 210 27.77 -5.11 12.50
C GLY A 210 27.77 -4.70 11.03
N LEU A 211 26.64 -4.25 10.51
CA LEU A 211 26.63 -3.54 9.23
C LEU A 211 27.34 -2.18 9.40
N PRO A 212 28.20 -1.78 8.44
CA PRO A 212 28.82 -0.46 8.45
C PRO A 212 27.76 0.66 8.34
N ASP A 213 28.05 1.83 8.86
CA ASP A 213 27.10 2.96 8.87
C ASP A 213 26.69 3.42 7.45
N ASP A 214 27.54 3.21 6.45
CA ASP A 214 27.25 3.48 5.04
C ASP A 214 26.44 2.37 4.32
N LYS A 215 26.15 1.29 5.04
CA LYS A 215 25.39 0.12 4.54
C LYS A 215 24.27 -0.30 5.51
N LEU A 216 23.60 0.67 6.12
CA LEU A 216 22.42 0.39 6.96
C LEU A 216 21.16 0.27 6.10
N PRO A 217 20.19 -0.52 6.56
CA PRO A 217 18.91 -0.64 5.88
C PRO A 217 18.18 0.68 5.72
#